data_a6a74467b26c2bdb459a23cb70a2d275
#
_entry.id   a6a74467b26c2bdb459a23cb70a2d275
#
_cell.length_a   1.000
_cell.length_b   1.000
_cell.length_c   1.000
_cell.angle_alpha   90.00
_cell.angle_beta   90.00
_cell.angle_gamma   90.00
#
_symmetry.space_group_name_H-M   'P 1'
#
loop_
_entity.id
_entity.type
_entity.pdbx_description
1 polymer ?
#
loop_
_entity_poly.entity_id
_entity_poly.type
_entity_poly.pdbx_seq_one_letter_code
_entity_poly.pdbx_strand_id
1 'polypeptide(L)'
;MDSTTTYSLPDSLVKKSQWIFGGDGSGYDIGFGGLDHVLASGEDVCQRLRTPQNKSNAVSNVVVVDTEVYSNTGGQSSKATPAGAVAKFATSGKKIRKKDLGMIAKSYGYVYVAQVAMGASQAQYFNVIKEAEAYHGPSLIICYAPCINHGIKIGMGRTQNEEKKAVECGYWHLWHFNPAEEEAGKNGFHLDSKEPDWSKFRDFIMGEVRYNSLMKTFPQEAEELFVATQKNAQWRYEGYKALAEMK
;
A
#
# COMPACT_ATOMS: atom_id res chain seq x y z
N MET A 1 22.73 -53.96 14.19
CA MET A 1 21.70 -53.73 13.14
C MET A 1 20.79 -52.62 13.64
N ASP A 2 21.14 -51.39 13.35
CA ASP A 2 20.26 -50.23 13.63
C ASP A 2 20.00 -49.51 12.32
N SER A 3 18.84 -49.83 11.76
CA SER A 3 18.33 -49.13 10.58
C SER A 3 17.27 -48.10 11.02
N THR A 4 17.72 -47.00 11.55
CA THR A 4 16.89 -45.79 11.63
C THR A 4 16.90 -45.12 10.27
N THR A 5 16.07 -45.63 9.37
CA THR A 5 15.76 -44.91 8.13
C THR A 5 14.84 -43.74 8.50
N THR A 6 15.40 -42.59 8.78
CA THR A 6 14.61 -41.34 8.88
C THR A 6 14.18 -40.96 7.47
N TYR A 7 12.97 -41.23 7.12
CA TYR A 7 12.33 -40.65 5.94
C TYR A 7 12.14 -39.17 6.20
N SER A 8 13.08 -38.36 5.76
CA SER A 8 12.84 -36.93 5.60
C SER A 8 11.86 -36.79 4.44
N LEU A 9 10.62 -36.50 4.77
CA LEU A 9 9.62 -36.12 3.78
C LEU A 9 10.16 -35.01 2.88
N PRO A 10 9.91 -35.04 1.57
CA PRO A 10 10.44 -34.06 0.64
C PRO A 10 9.67 -32.72 0.73
N ASP A 11 9.63 -32.13 1.93
CA ASP A 11 9.09 -30.77 2.15
C ASP A 11 9.87 -29.70 1.36
N SER A 12 11.00 -30.10 0.75
CA SER A 12 11.89 -29.22 0.00
C SER A 12 11.62 -29.17 -1.51
N LEU A 13 10.66 -29.95 -2.03
CA LEU A 13 10.45 -30.05 -3.48
C LEU A 13 9.47 -29.01 -4.05
N VAL A 14 8.75 -28.27 -3.21
CA VAL A 14 7.77 -27.26 -3.65
C VAL A 14 8.20 -25.90 -3.15
N LYS A 15 8.29 -24.91 -4.05
CA LYS A 15 8.46 -23.50 -3.68
C LYS A 15 7.33 -23.09 -2.74
N LYS A 16 7.67 -22.61 -1.54
CA LYS A 16 6.70 -22.08 -0.57
C LYS A 16 6.70 -20.56 -0.65
N SER A 17 5.53 -19.98 -0.72
CA SER A 17 5.32 -18.55 -0.65
C SER A 17 4.70 -18.20 0.70
N GLN A 18 5.22 -17.16 1.35
CA GLN A 18 4.69 -16.64 2.61
C GLN A 18 4.09 -15.27 2.41
N TRP A 19 2.87 -15.10 2.88
CA TRP A 19 2.12 -13.87 2.80
C TRP A 19 1.80 -13.35 4.20
N ILE A 20 2.25 -12.12 4.48
CA ILE A 20 2.01 -11.42 5.74
C ILE A 20 0.99 -10.32 5.45
N PHE A 21 -0.14 -10.34 6.15
CA PHE A 21 -1.18 -9.32 6.00
C PHE A 21 -1.21 -8.42 7.23
N GLY A 22 -1.23 -7.10 7.00
CA GLY A 22 -1.34 -6.11 8.05
C GLY A 22 -2.17 -4.91 7.63
N GLY A 23 -2.68 -4.15 8.60
CA GLY A 23 -3.38 -2.89 8.37
C GLY A 23 -2.49 -1.68 8.64
N ASP A 24 -3.13 -0.49 8.80
CA ASP A 24 -2.44 0.79 8.98
C ASP A 24 -1.48 0.79 10.18
N GLY A 25 -1.88 0.19 11.30
CA GLY A 25 -1.05 0.12 12.50
C GLY A 25 0.27 -0.60 12.29
N SER A 26 0.26 -1.71 11.54
CA SER A 26 1.46 -2.49 11.23
C SER A 26 2.33 -1.83 10.15
N GLY A 27 1.72 -1.20 9.13
CA GLY A 27 2.45 -0.60 8.01
C GLY A 27 2.94 0.82 8.31
N TYR A 28 2.11 1.62 8.96
CA TYR A 28 2.37 3.06 9.05
C TYR A 28 2.80 3.54 10.43
N ASP A 29 2.42 2.84 11.49
CA ASP A 29 2.49 3.34 12.86
C ASP A 29 3.35 2.45 13.77
N ILE A 30 2.78 1.83 14.81
CA ILE A 30 3.53 1.10 15.83
C ILE A 30 4.26 -0.13 15.29
N GLY A 31 3.72 -0.80 14.28
CA GLY A 31 4.33 -1.98 13.67
C GLY A 31 5.38 -1.67 12.60
N PHE A 32 5.52 -0.37 12.20
CA PHE A 32 6.43 0.02 11.12
C PHE A 32 7.87 -0.43 11.35
N GLY A 33 8.39 -0.35 12.57
CA GLY A 33 9.75 -0.79 12.86
C GLY A 33 9.96 -2.29 12.60
N GLY A 34 8.96 -3.12 12.85
CA GLY A 34 8.99 -4.55 12.50
C GLY A 34 8.90 -4.79 11.00
N LEU A 35 8.03 -4.07 10.30
CA LEU A 35 7.93 -4.12 8.85
C LEU A 35 9.25 -3.68 8.19
N ASP A 36 9.80 -2.56 8.64
CA ASP A 36 11.07 -2.03 8.16
C ASP A 36 12.20 -3.05 8.32
N HIS A 37 12.28 -3.71 9.49
CA HIS A 37 13.25 -4.76 9.74
C HIS A 37 13.10 -5.97 8.79
N VAL A 38 11.86 -6.38 8.49
CA VAL A 38 11.59 -7.46 7.52
C VAL A 38 12.07 -7.08 6.12
N LEU A 39 11.73 -5.87 5.66
CA LEU A 39 12.16 -5.37 4.36
C LEU A 39 13.67 -5.16 4.28
N ALA A 40 14.28 -4.60 5.35
CA ALA A 40 15.71 -4.32 5.43
C ALA A 40 16.56 -5.59 5.49
N SER A 41 16.01 -6.73 5.90
CA SER A 41 16.79 -7.96 5.98
C SER A 41 17.31 -8.44 4.62
N GLY A 42 16.69 -7.99 3.52
CA GLY A 42 16.99 -8.48 2.17
C GLY A 42 16.79 -9.98 2.02
N GLU A 43 16.43 -10.63 3.13
CA GLU A 43 16.23 -12.07 3.20
C GLU A 43 14.77 -12.39 2.98
N ASP A 44 14.58 -13.46 2.30
CA ASP A 44 13.39 -14.25 2.42
C ASP A 44 13.24 -14.71 3.88
N VAL A 45 12.24 -14.21 4.60
CA VAL A 45 12.05 -14.46 6.06
C VAL A 45 12.04 -15.96 6.40
N CYS A 46 11.77 -16.82 5.44
CA CYS A 46 11.90 -18.26 5.57
C CYS A 46 13.33 -18.77 5.68
N GLN A 47 14.35 -17.98 5.33
CA GLN A 47 15.73 -18.44 5.45
C GLN A 47 16.20 -18.61 6.90
N ARG A 48 15.69 -17.84 7.84
CA ARG A 48 16.07 -17.92 9.27
C ARG A 48 15.66 -19.21 9.98
N LEU A 49 14.69 -19.96 9.44
CA LEU A 49 14.27 -21.24 9.99
C LEU A 49 15.01 -22.46 9.40
N ARG A 50 16.12 -22.22 8.70
CA ARG A 50 16.84 -23.26 7.96
C ARG A 50 18.08 -23.78 8.66
N THR A 51 18.25 -25.09 8.51
CA THR A 51 19.57 -25.72 8.61
C THR A 51 20.38 -25.51 7.33
N PRO A 52 21.74 -25.53 7.38
CA PRO A 52 22.61 -25.26 6.21
C PRO A 52 22.36 -26.14 4.98
N GLN A 53 21.55 -27.18 5.12
CA GLN A 53 21.28 -28.19 4.08
C GLN A 53 19.99 -27.95 3.29
N ASN A 54 19.18 -26.96 3.65
CA ASN A 54 17.84 -26.76 3.05
C ASN A 54 17.68 -25.33 2.51
N LYS A 55 18.10 -25.09 1.28
CA LYS A 55 17.87 -23.84 0.55
C LYS A 55 16.44 -23.86 -0.03
N SER A 56 15.41 -23.55 0.75
CA SER A 56 14.09 -23.34 0.18
C SER A 56 13.99 -21.94 -0.44
N ASN A 57 13.46 -21.83 -1.62
CA ASN A 57 13.20 -20.56 -2.32
C ASN A 57 11.85 -20.00 -1.83
N ALA A 58 11.71 -19.68 -0.55
CA ALA A 58 10.50 -19.07 -0.04
C ALA A 58 10.56 -17.55 -0.23
N VAL A 59 9.52 -16.95 -0.74
CA VAL A 59 9.39 -15.51 -0.98
C VAL A 59 8.54 -14.90 0.12
N SER A 60 8.97 -13.78 0.69
CA SER A 60 8.22 -13.05 1.71
C SER A 60 7.47 -11.88 1.11
N ASN A 61 6.16 -12.03 1.01
CA ASN A 61 5.28 -11.00 0.50
C ASN A 61 4.53 -10.34 1.66
N VAL A 62 4.63 -9.04 1.80
CA VAL A 62 3.89 -8.26 2.78
C VAL A 62 2.78 -7.48 2.09
N VAL A 63 1.56 -7.65 2.56
CA VAL A 63 0.39 -6.89 2.10
C VAL A 63 -0.05 -5.97 3.22
N VAL A 64 -0.05 -4.67 2.95
CA VAL A 64 -0.63 -3.65 3.83
C VAL A 64 -1.98 -3.24 3.28
N VAL A 65 -3.04 -3.58 4.02
CA VAL A 65 -4.40 -3.13 3.74
C VAL A 65 -4.53 -1.70 4.29
N ASP A 66 -4.43 -0.72 3.40
CA ASP A 66 -4.47 0.70 3.73
C ASP A 66 -5.90 1.19 3.83
N THR A 67 -6.41 1.26 5.04
CA THR A 67 -7.75 1.78 5.36
C THR A 67 -7.72 3.24 5.81
N GLU A 68 -6.54 3.88 5.77
CA GLU A 68 -6.29 5.29 6.09
C GLU A 68 -6.67 5.72 7.51
N VAL A 69 -7.05 4.77 8.36
CA VAL A 69 -7.35 4.91 9.79
C VAL A 69 -7.13 3.59 10.51
N TYR A 70 -7.01 3.59 11.83
CA TYR A 70 -7.13 2.34 12.61
C TYR A 70 -8.59 1.84 12.55
N SER A 71 -8.91 1.07 11.53
CA SER A 71 -10.29 0.65 11.22
C SER A 71 -10.88 -0.21 12.34
N ASN A 72 -10.18 -1.26 12.73
CA ASN A 72 -10.69 -2.27 13.66
C ASN A 72 -10.83 -1.78 15.10
N THR A 73 -9.96 -0.88 15.54
CA THR A 73 -9.99 -0.29 16.90
C THR A 73 -10.96 0.86 17.03
N GLY A 74 -11.58 1.31 15.94
CA GLY A 74 -12.67 2.29 15.96
C GLY A 74 -12.37 3.66 15.36
N GLY A 75 -11.49 3.74 14.35
CA GLY A 75 -11.33 4.93 13.52
C GLY A 75 -10.37 6.00 14.05
N GLN A 76 -9.30 5.59 14.75
CA GLN A 76 -8.27 6.51 15.21
C GLN A 76 -7.38 6.94 14.02
N SER A 77 -6.87 8.16 14.12
CA SER A 77 -5.94 8.72 13.15
C SER A 77 -4.64 7.93 13.12
N SER A 78 -4.19 7.61 11.91
CA SER A 78 -2.93 6.95 11.57
C SER A 78 -2.00 7.91 10.83
N LYS A 79 -0.75 7.54 10.62
CA LYS A 79 0.12 8.19 9.61
C LYS A 79 -0.36 7.92 8.17
N ALA A 80 -1.21 6.89 7.98
CA ALA A 80 -1.91 6.64 6.72
C ALA A 80 -3.06 7.62 6.47
N THR A 81 -3.60 8.28 7.50
CA THR A 81 -4.74 9.21 7.37
C THR A 81 -4.32 10.43 6.57
N PRO A 82 -5.00 10.76 5.46
CA PRO A 82 -4.72 11.94 4.65
C PRO A 82 -5.07 13.25 5.36
N ALA A 83 -4.47 14.35 4.89
CA ALA A 83 -4.87 15.67 5.35
C ALA A 83 -6.36 15.93 5.07
N GLY A 84 -7.03 16.65 5.94
CA GLY A 84 -8.45 16.97 5.84
C GLY A 84 -9.42 15.86 6.25
N ALA A 85 -8.98 14.61 6.36
CA ALA A 85 -9.85 13.54 6.84
C ALA A 85 -10.06 13.64 8.35
N VAL A 86 -11.32 13.54 8.78
CA VAL A 86 -11.72 13.45 10.19
C VAL A 86 -11.53 12.02 10.67
N ALA A 87 -10.90 11.87 11.82
CA ALA A 87 -10.73 10.61 12.53
C ALA A 87 -10.70 10.87 14.03
N LYS A 88 -10.80 9.83 14.87
CA LYS A 88 -10.53 9.99 16.31
C LYS A 88 -9.10 10.52 16.49
N PHE A 89 -8.92 11.46 17.39
CA PHE A 89 -7.70 12.28 17.61
C PHE A 89 -7.35 13.26 16.46
N ALA A 90 -8.22 13.41 15.47
CA ALA A 90 -8.13 14.41 14.42
C ALA A 90 -9.51 14.94 14.04
N THR A 91 -10.26 15.44 15.03
CA THR A 91 -11.67 15.88 14.90
C THR A 91 -11.83 17.12 14.02
N SER A 92 -10.84 18.00 13.99
CA SER A 92 -10.77 19.17 13.10
C SER A 92 -10.04 18.90 11.77
N GLY A 93 -10.03 17.63 11.34
CA GLY A 93 -9.30 17.17 10.17
C GLY A 93 -7.79 17.03 10.41
N LYS A 94 -7.20 15.99 9.84
CA LYS A 94 -5.75 15.78 9.89
C LYS A 94 -5.01 16.94 9.24
N LYS A 95 -3.99 17.49 9.90
CA LYS A 95 -3.26 18.69 9.43
C LYS A 95 -2.04 18.36 8.57
N ILE A 96 -1.50 17.14 8.69
CA ILE A 96 -0.25 16.73 8.02
C ILE A 96 -0.51 15.70 6.92
N ARG A 97 0.44 15.62 5.98
CA ARG A 97 0.39 14.67 4.87
C ARG A 97 0.39 13.21 5.33
N LYS A 98 -0.24 12.37 4.54
CA LYS A 98 -0.12 10.90 4.63
C LYS A 98 1.34 10.48 4.42
N LYS A 99 1.84 9.57 5.25
CA LYS A 99 3.14 8.91 5.08
C LYS A 99 3.13 8.15 3.75
N ASP A 100 4.16 8.33 2.95
CA ASP A 100 4.37 7.55 1.74
C ASP A 100 5.17 6.29 2.05
N LEU A 101 4.46 5.23 2.43
CA LEU A 101 5.06 3.96 2.82
C LEU A 101 5.78 3.29 1.64
N GLY A 102 5.20 3.42 0.45
CA GLY A 102 5.76 2.82 -0.75
C GLY A 102 7.11 3.43 -1.14
N MET A 103 7.22 4.76 -1.09
CA MET A 103 8.48 5.43 -1.38
C MET A 103 9.56 5.15 -0.33
N ILE A 104 9.18 4.98 0.94
CA ILE A 104 10.13 4.56 1.99
C ILE A 104 10.67 3.16 1.67
N ALA A 105 9.79 2.20 1.34
CA ALA A 105 10.22 0.85 0.98
C ALA A 105 11.03 0.82 -0.32
N LYS A 106 10.65 1.61 -1.34
CA LYS A 106 11.41 1.74 -2.59
C LYS A 106 12.84 2.20 -2.35
N SER A 107 13.08 3.02 -1.31
CA SER A 107 14.42 3.56 -1.02
C SER A 107 15.47 2.49 -0.69
N TYR A 108 15.05 1.26 -0.36
CA TYR A 108 15.96 0.11 -0.23
C TYR A 108 16.58 -0.35 -1.55
N GLY A 109 15.94 -0.07 -2.68
CA GLY A 109 16.42 -0.43 -4.02
C GLY A 109 16.23 -1.90 -4.40
N TYR A 110 16.13 -2.81 -3.42
CA TYR A 110 15.97 -4.26 -3.62
C TYR A 110 14.62 -4.81 -3.12
N VAL A 111 13.70 -3.97 -2.72
CA VAL A 111 12.34 -4.36 -2.32
C VAL A 111 11.41 -4.16 -3.50
N TYR A 112 10.70 -5.23 -3.91
CA TYR A 112 9.58 -5.07 -4.84
C TYR A 112 8.45 -4.31 -4.15
N VAL A 113 7.97 -3.22 -4.74
CA VAL A 113 6.93 -2.39 -4.11
C VAL A 113 5.81 -2.14 -5.10
N ALA A 114 4.58 -2.27 -4.65
CA ALA A 114 3.43 -1.88 -5.46
C ALA A 114 2.33 -1.19 -4.64
N GLN A 115 1.65 -0.27 -5.29
CA GLN A 115 0.47 0.41 -4.77
C GLN A 115 -0.70 0.11 -5.70
N VAL A 116 -1.75 -0.51 -5.14
CA VAL A 116 -2.84 -1.09 -5.90
C VAL A 116 -4.21 -0.69 -5.36
N ALA A 117 -5.23 -0.79 -6.20
CA ALA A 117 -6.64 -0.70 -5.82
C ALA A 117 -7.44 -1.67 -6.70
N MET A 118 -7.93 -2.75 -6.12
CA MET A 118 -8.56 -3.85 -6.86
C MET A 118 -9.78 -3.40 -7.66
N GLY A 119 -10.60 -2.50 -7.10
CA GLY A 119 -11.77 -1.94 -7.77
C GLY A 119 -11.45 -1.01 -8.94
N ALA A 120 -10.23 -0.44 -8.97
CA ALA A 120 -9.78 0.42 -10.06
C ALA A 120 -9.19 -0.37 -11.22
N SER A 121 -8.34 -1.38 -10.93
CA SER A 121 -7.71 -2.23 -11.93
C SER A 121 -7.43 -3.64 -11.40
N GLN A 122 -8.31 -4.57 -11.71
CA GLN A 122 -8.10 -5.99 -11.40
C GLN A 122 -6.88 -6.55 -12.15
N ALA A 123 -6.65 -6.10 -13.39
CA ALA A 123 -5.52 -6.57 -14.19
C ALA A 123 -4.18 -6.19 -13.54
N GLN A 124 -4.01 -4.92 -13.11
CA GLN A 124 -2.81 -4.47 -12.41
C GLN A 124 -2.64 -5.24 -11.09
N TYR A 125 -3.70 -5.40 -10.33
CA TYR A 125 -3.68 -6.14 -9.07
C TYR A 125 -3.17 -7.58 -9.26
N PHE A 126 -3.71 -8.33 -10.24
CA PHE A 126 -3.25 -9.71 -10.51
C PHE A 126 -1.82 -9.77 -11.04
N ASN A 127 -1.40 -8.82 -11.86
CA ASN A 127 -0.03 -8.77 -12.37
C ASN A 127 0.96 -8.52 -11.23
N VAL A 128 0.69 -7.57 -10.36
CA VAL A 128 1.49 -7.27 -9.16
C VAL A 128 1.65 -8.50 -8.25
N ILE A 129 0.56 -9.24 -8.00
CA ILE A 129 0.62 -10.48 -7.19
C ILE A 129 1.54 -11.51 -7.85
N LYS A 130 1.44 -11.72 -9.17
CA LYS A 130 2.28 -12.66 -9.90
C LYS A 130 3.75 -12.25 -9.90
N GLU A 131 4.02 -10.97 -10.07
CA GLU A 131 5.38 -10.44 -10.06
C GLU A 131 6.01 -10.55 -8.66
N ALA A 132 5.27 -10.19 -7.61
CA ALA A 132 5.71 -10.35 -6.24
C ALA A 132 6.02 -11.83 -5.89
N GLU A 133 5.17 -12.76 -6.36
CA GLU A 133 5.40 -14.21 -6.21
C GLU A 133 6.65 -14.70 -6.96
N ALA A 134 6.94 -14.10 -8.10
CA ALA A 134 8.09 -14.47 -8.93
C ALA A 134 9.38 -13.81 -8.45
N TYR A 135 9.31 -12.68 -7.76
CA TYR A 135 10.47 -11.93 -7.30
C TYR A 135 11.24 -12.66 -6.20
N HIS A 136 12.57 -12.67 -6.30
CA HIS A 136 13.47 -13.33 -5.35
C HIS A 136 14.00 -12.35 -4.29
N GLY A 137 13.10 -11.73 -3.56
CA GLY A 137 13.41 -10.77 -2.50
C GLY A 137 12.15 -10.39 -1.73
N PRO A 138 12.26 -9.48 -0.75
CA PRO A 138 11.09 -9.00 -0.04
C PRO A 138 10.18 -8.17 -0.94
N SER A 139 8.87 -8.34 -0.77
CA SER A 139 7.87 -7.58 -1.52
C SER A 139 6.91 -6.87 -0.57
N LEU A 140 6.53 -5.65 -0.91
CA LEU A 140 5.52 -4.86 -0.22
C LEU A 140 4.41 -4.43 -1.17
N ILE A 141 3.18 -4.85 -0.91
CA ILE A 141 2.00 -4.46 -1.68
C ILE A 141 1.08 -3.64 -0.80
N ILE A 142 0.77 -2.41 -1.20
CA ILE A 142 -0.10 -1.49 -0.47
C ILE A 142 -1.44 -1.44 -1.20
N CYS A 143 -2.47 -1.99 -0.55
CA CYS A 143 -3.81 -2.13 -1.10
C CYS A 143 -4.73 -1.06 -0.50
N TYR A 144 -5.22 -0.13 -1.31
CA TYR A 144 -6.27 0.78 -0.87
C TYR A 144 -7.56 0.01 -0.57
N ALA A 145 -8.13 0.21 0.61
CA ALA A 145 -9.32 -0.51 1.06
C ALA A 145 -10.21 0.39 1.93
N PRO A 146 -11.15 1.12 1.33
CA PRO A 146 -12.09 1.91 2.11
C PRO A 146 -12.85 1.07 3.14
N CYS A 147 -12.93 1.56 4.36
CA CYS A 147 -13.64 0.91 5.47
C CYS A 147 -14.88 1.72 5.90
N ILE A 148 -15.62 1.23 6.87
CA ILE A 148 -16.80 1.92 7.40
C ILE A 148 -16.52 3.35 7.91
N ASN A 149 -15.30 3.63 8.37
CA ASN A 149 -14.90 4.94 8.86
C ASN A 149 -14.76 6.00 7.74
N HIS A 150 -14.69 5.61 6.48
CA HIS A 150 -14.75 6.54 5.35
C HIS A 150 -16.14 7.18 5.26
N GLY A 151 -17.18 6.42 5.61
CA GLY A 151 -18.56 6.87 5.49
C GLY A 151 -18.94 7.13 4.04
N ILE A 152 -18.75 6.14 3.16
CA ILE A 152 -19.11 6.24 1.74
C ILE A 152 -20.61 6.47 1.64
N LYS A 153 -21.04 7.62 1.14
CA LYS A 153 -22.44 8.04 1.12
C LYS A 153 -23.34 7.10 0.30
N ILE A 154 -22.81 6.49 -0.74
CA ILE A 154 -23.54 5.51 -1.57
C ILE A 154 -23.53 4.10 -0.97
N GLY A 155 -22.95 3.93 0.22
CA GLY A 155 -22.89 2.68 0.98
C GLY A 155 -21.67 1.81 0.69
N MET A 156 -21.29 1.00 1.69
CA MET A 156 -20.11 0.13 1.65
C MET A 156 -20.15 -0.95 0.54
N GLY A 157 -21.33 -1.33 0.06
CA GLY A 157 -21.46 -2.23 -1.08
C GLY A 157 -20.91 -1.66 -2.40
N ARG A 158 -20.50 -0.40 -2.41
CA ARG A 158 -19.89 0.29 -3.56
C ARG A 158 -18.41 0.60 -3.35
N THR A 159 -17.74 -0.08 -2.44
CA THR A 159 -16.32 0.13 -2.11
C THR A 159 -15.41 0.05 -3.34
N GLN A 160 -15.61 -0.94 -4.20
CA GLN A 160 -14.80 -1.05 -5.44
C GLN A 160 -15.04 0.12 -6.41
N ASN A 161 -16.27 0.64 -6.48
CA ASN A 161 -16.54 1.85 -7.28
C ASN A 161 -15.85 3.08 -6.67
N GLU A 162 -15.75 3.13 -5.34
CA GLU A 162 -15.06 4.22 -4.65
C GLU A 162 -13.54 4.15 -4.89
N GLU A 163 -12.94 2.95 -4.85
CA GLU A 163 -11.54 2.74 -5.24
C GLU A 163 -11.27 3.21 -6.68
N LYS A 164 -12.17 2.88 -7.62
CA LYS A 164 -12.07 3.33 -9.00
C LYS A 164 -12.10 4.86 -9.12
N LYS A 165 -13.06 5.53 -8.45
CA LYS A 165 -13.14 6.99 -8.42
C LYS A 165 -11.91 7.63 -7.80
N ALA A 166 -11.36 7.03 -6.73
CA ALA A 166 -10.14 7.51 -6.08
C ALA A 166 -8.96 7.55 -7.05
N VAL A 167 -8.83 6.52 -7.89
CA VAL A 167 -7.78 6.47 -8.92
C VAL A 167 -8.06 7.44 -10.06
N GLU A 168 -9.31 7.49 -10.57
CA GLU A 168 -9.69 8.37 -11.68
C GLU A 168 -9.49 9.86 -11.35
N CYS A 169 -9.71 10.27 -10.09
CA CYS A 169 -9.54 11.67 -9.67
C CYS A 169 -8.14 11.99 -9.12
N GLY A 170 -7.24 11.02 -9.05
CA GLY A 170 -5.89 11.21 -8.54
C GLY A 170 -5.76 11.24 -7.02
N TYR A 171 -6.78 10.81 -6.28
CA TYR A 171 -6.68 10.65 -4.84
C TYR A 171 -5.76 9.48 -4.46
N TRP A 172 -5.85 8.37 -5.20
CA TRP A 172 -4.99 7.20 -5.11
C TRP A 172 -4.30 6.95 -6.45
N HIS A 173 -3.03 6.48 -6.42
CA HIS A 173 -2.24 6.22 -7.62
C HIS A 173 -1.85 4.75 -7.67
N LEU A 174 -1.94 4.14 -8.85
CA LEU A 174 -1.46 2.79 -9.11
C LEU A 174 -0.05 2.87 -9.67
N TRP A 175 0.87 2.13 -9.08
CA TRP A 175 2.24 2.04 -9.55
C TRP A 175 2.91 0.79 -8.98
N HIS A 176 3.98 0.33 -9.60
CA HIS A 176 4.87 -0.69 -9.05
C HIS A 176 6.33 -0.37 -9.34
N PHE A 177 7.20 -0.96 -8.54
CA PHE A 177 8.64 -0.89 -8.68
C PHE A 177 9.21 -2.31 -8.62
N ASN A 178 9.89 -2.72 -9.70
CA ASN A 178 10.51 -4.02 -9.83
C ASN A 178 12.04 -3.87 -9.87
N PRO A 179 12.76 -4.19 -8.78
CA PRO A 179 14.20 -4.07 -8.72
C PRO A 179 14.94 -4.93 -9.78
N ALA A 180 14.37 -6.06 -10.18
CA ALA A 180 14.99 -6.93 -11.19
C ALA A 180 15.08 -6.26 -12.57
N GLU A 181 14.25 -5.28 -12.86
CA GLU A 181 14.33 -4.49 -14.09
C GLU A 181 15.48 -3.48 -14.01
N GLU A 182 15.71 -2.85 -12.85
CA GLU A 182 16.87 -1.96 -12.66
C GLU A 182 18.20 -2.75 -12.77
N GLU A 183 18.26 -3.97 -12.23
CA GLU A 183 19.41 -4.86 -12.41
C GLU A 183 19.64 -5.23 -13.88
N ALA A 184 18.58 -5.27 -14.68
CA ALA A 184 18.65 -5.48 -16.12
C ALA A 184 18.92 -4.18 -16.93
N GLY A 185 19.21 -3.07 -16.27
CA GLY A 185 19.50 -1.76 -16.89
C GLY A 185 18.27 -1.05 -17.46
N LYS A 186 17.08 -1.35 -16.96
CA LYS A 186 15.82 -0.71 -17.33
C LYS A 186 15.32 0.15 -16.17
N ASN A 187 14.38 1.04 -16.44
CA ASN A 187 13.66 1.70 -15.36
C ASN A 187 12.71 0.70 -14.68
N GLY A 188 12.94 0.42 -13.41
CA GLY A 188 12.10 -0.51 -12.63
C GLY A 188 10.81 0.13 -12.11
N PHE A 189 10.62 1.45 -12.25
CA PHE A 189 9.44 2.14 -11.75
C PHE A 189 8.40 2.36 -12.85
N HIS A 190 7.19 1.87 -12.62
CA HIS A 190 6.06 1.95 -13.55
C HIS A 190 4.88 2.68 -12.91
N LEU A 191 4.43 3.78 -13.52
CA LEU A 191 3.20 4.46 -13.16
C LEU A 191 2.04 3.83 -13.94
N ASP A 192 1.24 3.00 -13.26
CA ASP A 192 0.14 2.24 -13.87
C ASP A 192 -1.15 3.05 -13.98
N SER A 193 -1.26 4.16 -13.24
CA SER A 193 -2.38 5.09 -13.34
C SER A 193 -2.32 5.87 -14.65
N LYS A 194 -3.49 6.06 -15.26
CA LYS A 194 -3.66 7.10 -16.28
C LYS A 194 -3.56 8.48 -15.65
N GLU A 195 -3.44 9.51 -16.48
CA GLU A 195 -3.51 10.88 -16.01
C GLU A 195 -4.85 11.16 -15.34
N PRO A 196 -4.83 11.66 -14.09
CA PRO A 196 -6.04 11.86 -13.31
C PRO A 196 -6.90 13.02 -13.82
N ASP A 197 -8.21 12.87 -13.67
CA ASP A 197 -9.16 13.97 -13.86
C ASP A 197 -9.31 14.75 -12.52
N TRP A 198 -8.44 15.71 -12.30
CA TRP A 198 -8.40 16.52 -11.08
C TRP A 198 -9.68 17.32 -10.82
N SER A 199 -10.53 17.53 -11.83
CA SER A 199 -11.82 18.22 -11.67
C SER A 199 -12.79 17.43 -10.80
N LYS A 200 -12.65 16.09 -10.74
CA LYS A 200 -13.46 15.18 -9.95
C LYS A 200 -12.97 15.00 -8.51
N PHE A 201 -11.80 15.53 -8.16
CA PHE A 201 -11.19 15.31 -6.84
C PHE A 201 -12.09 15.81 -5.70
N ARG A 202 -12.65 17.01 -5.87
CA ARG A 202 -13.55 17.60 -4.87
C ARG A 202 -14.81 16.76 -4.67
N ASP A 203 -15.43 16.32 -5.73
CA ASP A 203 -16.65 15.49 -5.68
C ASP A 203 -16.38 14.16 -5.01
N PHE A 204 -15.20 13.56 -5.27
CA PHE A 204 -14.78 12.32 -4.64
C PHE A 204 -14.71 12.48 -3.10
N ILE A 205 -13.92 13.44 -2.60
CA ILE A 205 -13.78 13.62 -1.13
C ILE A 205 -15.09 14.01 -0.47
N MET A 206 -15.96 14.78 -1.13
CA MET A 206 -17.28 15.15 -0.63
C MET A 206 -18.27 13.97 -0.64
N GLY A 207 -17.94 12.89 -1.34
CA GLY A 207 -18.64 11.60 -1.30
C GLY A 207 -18.44 10.83 -0.01
N GLU A 208 -17.46 11.17 0.82
CA GLU A 208 -17.13 10.50 2.07
C GLU A 208 -17.48 11.37 3.29
N VAL A 209 -18.10 10.76 4.30
CA VAL A 209 -18.52 11.49 5.51
C VAL A 209 -17.34 12.07 6.27
N ARG A 210 -16.19 11.39 6.29
CA ARG A 210 -14.97 11.85 6.99
C ARG A 210 -14.43 13.19 6.48
N TYR A 211 -14.73 13.59 5.25
CA TYR A 211 -14.45 14.93 4.72
C TYR A 211 -15.66 15.85 4.80
N ASN A 212 -16.84 15.36 4.41
CA ASN A 212 -18.05 16.16 4.39
C ASN A 212 -18.46 16.66 5.78
N SER A 213 -18.21 15.89 6.85
CA SER A 213 -18.47 16.33 8.22
C SER A 213 -17.59 17.49 8.65
N LEU A 214 -16.33 17.54 8.17
CA LEU A 214 -15.43 18.65 8.46
C LEU A 214 -15.98 19.98 7.93
N MET A 215 -16.52 19.95 6.71
CA MET A 215 -17.15 21.13 6.10
C MET A 215 -18.33 21.70 6.90
N LYS A 216 -19.05 20.84 7.64
CA LYS A 216 -20.16 21.24 8.47
C LYS A 216 -19.71 21.83 9.81
N THR A 217 -18.63 21.29 10.39
CA THR A 217 -18.14 21.66 11.73
C THR A 217 -17.10 22.77 11.71
N PHE A 218 -16.22 22.78 10.72
CA PHE A 218 -15.07 23.68 10.58
C PHE A 218 -14.91 24.13 9.12
N PRO A 219 -15.85 24.93 8.57
CA PRO A 219 -15.91 25.21 7.14
C PRO A 219 -14.67 25.94 6.59
N GLN A 220 -14.06 26.85 7.35
CA GLN A 220 -12.87 27.59 6.91
C GLN A 220 -11.65 26.64 6.83
N GLU A 221 -11.38 25.93 7.92
CA GLU A 221 -10.28 24.95 7.95
C GLU A 221 -10.49 23.82 6.94
N ALA A 222 -11.75 23.45 6.68
CA ALA A 222 -12.07 22.42 5.70
C ALA A 222 -11.64 22.82 4.29
N GLU A 223 -11.94 24.05 3.85
CA GLU A 223 -11.53 24.52 2.52
C GLU A 223 -10.01 24.55 2.37
N GLU A 224 -9.28 25.07 3.35
CA GLU A 224 -7.82 25.07 3.34
C GLU A 224 -7.24 23.67 3.27
N LEU A 225 -7.77 22.74 4.08
CA LEU A 225 -7.31 21.36 4.12
C LEU A 225 -7.64 20.59 2.85
N PHE A 226 -8.79 20.83 2.22
CA PHE A 226 -9.16 20.15 0.98
C PHE A 226 -8.29 20.60 -0.19
N VAL A 227 -7.99 21.90 -0.25
CA VAL A 227 -7.00 22.42 -1.22
C VAL A 227 -5.62 21.80 -0.97
N ALA A 228 -5.20 21.70 0.30
CA ALA A 228 -3.93 21.08 0.66
C ALA A 228 -3.91 19.59 0.30
N THR A 229 -5.03 18.88 0.50
CA THR A 229 -5.15 17.45 0.18
C THR A 229 -5.00 17.20 -1.32
N GLN A 230 -5.66 18.00 -2.16
CA GLN A 230 -5.52 17.90 -3.62
C GLN A 230 -4.09 18.22 -4.07
N LYS A 231 -3.49 19.30 -3.55
CA LYS A 231 -2.08 19.64 -3.83
C LYS A 231 -1.12 18.52 -3.41
N ASN A 232 -1.37 17.86 -2.28
CA ASN A 232 -0.57 16.73 -1.83
C ASN A 232 -0.70 15.53 -2.78
N ALA A 233 -1.89 15.27 -3.30
CA ALA A 233 -2.12 14.21 -4.27
C ALA A 233 -1.43 14.51 -5.61
N GLN A 234 -1.54 15.74 -6.11
CA GLN A 234 -0.84 16.21 -7.30
C GLN A 234 0.68 16.11 -7.16
N TRP A 235 1.21 16.59 -6.02
CA TRP A 235 2.66 16.50 -5.75
C TRP A 235 3.16 15.03 -5.78
N ARG A 236 2.40 14.08 -5.22
CA ARG A 236 2.76 12.66 -5.30
C ARG A 236 2.70 12.15 -6.73
N TYR A 237 1.64 12.46 -7.46
CA TYR A 237 1.49 12.05 -8.86
C TYR A 237 2.66 12.52 -9.72
N GLU A 238 3.02 13.80 -9.62
CA GLU A 238 4.16 14.38 -10.36
C GLU A 238 5.49 13.70 -9.98
N GLY A 239 5.66 13.38 -8.69
CA GLY A 239 6.83 12.62 -8.23
C GLY A 239 6.89 11.21 -8.83
N TYR A 240 5.78 10.50 -8.86
CA TYR A 240 5.70 9.16 -9.47
C TYR A 240 5.89 9.20 -10.98
N LYS A 241 5.32 10.21 -11.65
CA LYS A 241 5.50 10.44 -13.08
C LYS A 241 6.96 10.70 -13.43
N ALA A 242 7.62 11.56 -12.66
CA ALA A 242 9.04 11.82 -12.85
C ALA A 242 9.91 10.56 -12.71
N LEU A 243 9.62 9.70 -11.71
CA LEU A 243 10.31 8.42 -11.54
C LEU A 243 10.07 7.46 -12.72
N ALA A 244 8.85 7.41 -13.25
CA ALA A 244 8.54 6.55 -14.39
C ALA A 244 9.20 7.03 -15.71
N GLU A 245 9.51 8.33 -15.82
CA GLU A 245 10.15 8.94 -16.98
C GLU A 245 11.70 8.96 -16.90
N MET A 246 12.29 8.53 -15.77
CA MET A 246 13.73 8.40 -15.62
C MET A 246 14.28 7.35 -16.60
N LYS A 247 15.40 7.70 -17.28
CA LYS A 247 16.11 6.79 -18.21
C LYS A 247 17.25 6.10 -17.50
#